data_4f0fe1043877dc67d770e42164663c09
#
_entry.id   4f0fe1043877dc67d770e42164663c09
#
_cell.length_a   1.000
_cell.length_b   1.000
_cell.length_c   1.000
_cell.angle_alpha   90.00
_cell.angle_beta   90.00
_cell.angle_gamma   90.00
#
_symmetry.space_group_name_H-M   'P 1'
#
loop_
_entity.id
_entity.type
_entity.pdbx_description
1 polymer ?
#
loop_
_entity_poly.entity_id
_entity_poly.type
_entity_poly.pdbx_seq_one_letter_code
_entity_poly.pdbx_strand_id
1 'polypeptide(L)'
;MLTLSKPISAGQAQAYHKSEFANAKENYYTEGERVRGEWQGELATRYGLRGEVNEEQFARLSEGQHPQTGEALIRRQQAHEYINEHGETVRAMEHRAGWDATFSAPKSVSLTALVGGDNRVREAHRESVRVALDEMERYAQARIGGNAVAQTTGAWAVAKFEHDSSRPVDGYAAPQLHTHAVIFNVTETAEGKTRSLQAQELYKTQQYATAVYRSELAAHLQRLGYEVERGAHGQPEIKGYTREYLDASSPRRQQIEARLEEQGRRGAGAAQIAAHRTRDPGSGRT
;
A
#
# COMPACT_ATOMS: atom_id res chain seq x y z
N MET A 1 -4.24 9.49 0.84
CA MET A 1 -3.87 9.46 -0.60
C MET A 1 -3.36 8.05 -0.91
N LEU A 2 -3.78 7.47 -2.04
CA LEU A 2 -3.28 6.17 -2.48
C LEU A 2 -2.03 6.33 -3.34
N THR A 3 -0.99 5.58 -3.03
CA THR A 3 0.19 5.38 -3.88
C THR A 3 0.38 3.90 -4.17
N LEU A 4 0.75 3.56 -5.41
CA LEU A 4 1.09 2.20 -5.80
C LEU A 4 2.59 2.08 -6.00
N SER A 5 3.19 1.04 -5.43
CA SER A 5 4.60 0.73 -5.63
C SER A 5 4.86 0.22 -7.06
N LYS A 6 6.12 0.19 -7.46
CA LYS A 6 6.55 -0.75 -8.51
C LYS A 6 6.30 -2.18 -8.03
N PRO A 7 6.23 -3.17 -8.94
CA PRO A 7 6.13 -4.57 -8.54
C PRO A 7 7.25 -4.92 -7.54
N ILE A 8 6.88 -5.63 -6.48
CA ILE A 8 7.81 -6.15 -5.48
C ILE A 8 8.13 -7.62 -5.76
N SER A 9 9.37 -8.04 -5.55
CA SER A 9 9.74 -9.45 -5.65
C SER A 9 9.29 -10.24 -4.41
N ALA A 10 9.29 -11.58 -4.49
CA ALA A 10 8.96 -12.42 -3.35
C ALA A 10 9.89 -12.18 -2.15
N GLY A 11 11.20 -12.09 -2.39
CA GLY A 11 12.17 -11.76 -1.34
C GLY A 11 11.94 -10.39 -0.71
N GLN A 12 11.62 -9.37 -1.53
CA GLN A 12 11.27 -8.04 -1.03
C GLN A 12 9.98 -8.06 -0.20
N ALA A 13 8.93 -8.74 -0.67
CA ALA A 13 7.67 -8.82 0.06
C ALA A 13 7.83 -9.48 1.44
N GLN A 14 8.58 -10.59 1.51
CA GLN A 14 8.86 -11.29 2.76
C GLN A 14 9.75 -10.45 3.71
N ALA A 15 10.78 -9.78 3.17
CA ALA A 15 11.62 -8.88 3.95
C ALA A 15 10.81 -7.70 4.51
N TYR A 16 9.94 -7.09 3.68
CA TYR A 16 9.03 -6.03 4.12
C TYR A 16 8.02 -6.52 5.16
N HIS A 17 7.48 -7.73 5.00
CA HIS A 17 6.59 -8.30 6.00
C HIS A 17 7.26 -8.37 7.38
N LYS A 18 8.50 -8.83 7.44
CA LYS A 18 9.25 -8.97 8.69
C LYS A 18 9.73 -7.64 9.28
N SER A 19 10.17 -6.70 8.45
CA SER A 19 10.82 -5.46 8.90
C SER A 19 9.90 -4.25 8.97
N GLU A 20 8.90 -4.16 8.10
CA GLU A 20 8.05 -2.98 7.98
C GLU A 20 6.58 -3.33 8.29
N PHE A 21 5.98 -4.31 7.60
CA PHE A 21 4.54 -4.56 7.74
C PHE A 21 4.16 -5.18 9.09
N ALA A 22 4.94 -6.08 9.64
CA ALA A 22 4.66 -6.74 10.91
C ALA A 22 5.43 -6.15 12.10
N ASN A 23 6.17 -5.05 11.90
CA ASN A 23 7.03 -4.51 12.93
C ASN A 23 6.35 -3.39 13.72
N ALA A 24 6.30 -3.56 15.04
CA ALA A 24 5.79 -2.57 15.98
C ALA A 24 6.60 -1.26 16.04
N LYS A 25 7.79 -1.19 15.45
CA LYS A 25 8.63 0.03 15.46
C LYS A 25 7.97 1.23 14.77
N GLU A 26 7.03 1.00 13.84
CA GLU A 26 6.25 2.06 13.19
C GLU A 26 4.92 2.36 13.91
N ASN A 27 4.71 1.81 15.10
CA ASN A 27 3.53 2.03 15.92
C ASN A 27 3.89 2.76 17.22
N TYR A 28 4.55 3.90 17.08
CA TYR A 28 4.98 4.73 18.21
C TYR A 28 3.79 5.26 19.03
N TYR A 29 2.70 5.63 18.36
CA TYR A 29 1.52 6.26 18.99
C TYR A 29 0.52 5.25 19.54
N THR A 30 0.68 3.96 19.27
CA THR A 30 -0.14 2.87 19.80
C THR A 30 0.65 1.93 20.72
N GLU A 31 1.63 2.49 21.45
CA GLU A 31 2.43 1.81 22.50
C GLU A 31 3.22 0.60 21.99
N GLY A 32 3.59 0.60 20.71
CA GLY A 32 4.40 -0.48 20.11
C GLY A 32 3.65 -1.80 19.95
N GLU A 33 2.32 -1.79 19.92
CA GLU A 33 1.52 -2.97 19.61
C GLU A 33 1.93 -3.53 18.25
N ARG A 34 2.10 -4.86 18.20
CA ARG A 34 2.38 -5.56 16.94
C ARG A 34 1.30 -5.25 15.91
N VAL A 35 1.71 -4.84 14.72
CA VAL A 35 0.78 -4.65 13.60
C VAL A 35 0.19 -6.00 13.22
N ARG A 36 -1.07 -6.18 13.54
CA ARG A 36 -1.83 -7.34 13.09
C ARG A 36 -2.32 -7.04 11.69
N GLY A 37 -1.82 -7.80 10.72
CA GLY A 37 -2.31 -7.71 9.36
C GLY A 37 -3.72 -8.29 9.24
N GLU A 38 -4.48 -7.82 8.26
CA GLU A 38 -5.83 -8.30 7.97
C GLU A 38 -5.96 -8.68 6.49
N TRP A 39 -6.60 -9.82 6.23
CA TRP A 39 -6.89 -10.27 4.87
C TRP A 39 -8.11 -9.56 4.27
N GLN A 40 -8.06 -9.28 2.95
CA GLN A 40 -9.19 -8.76 2.18
C GLN A 40 -9.16 -9.29 0.74
N GLY A 41 -10.32 -9.31 0.11
CA GLY A 41 -10.53 -9.66 -1.28
C GLY A 41 -11.25 -11.00 -1.47
N GLU A 42 -11.86 -11.14 -2.64
CA GLU A 42 -12.66 -12.30 -3.01
C GLU A 42 -11.82 -13.58 -3.03
N LEU A 43 -10.60 -13.50 -3.60
CA LEU A 43 -9.69 -14.64 -3.65
C LEU A 43 -9.16 -15.02 -2.26
N ALA A 44 -8.92 -14.05 -1.39
CA ALA A 44 -8.58 -14.31 0.00
C ALA A 44 -9.71 -15.09 0.71
N THR A 45 -10.95 -14.66 0.48
CA THR A 45 -12.14 -15.34 1.01
C THR A 45 -12.26 -16.79 0.51
N ARG A 46 -12.06 -17.00 -0.81
CA ARG A 46 -12.10 -18.36 -1.42
C ARG A 46 -11.01 -19.28 -0.85
N TYR A 47 -9.84 -18.74 -0.55
CA TYR A 47 -8.73 -19.49 0.08
C TYR A 47 -8.89 -19.65 1.59
N GLY A 48 -10.01 -19.19 2.17
CA GLY A 48 -10.26 -19.28 3.61
C GLY A 48 -9.34 -18.40 4.47
N LEU A 49 -8.73 -17.37 3.88
CA LEU A 49 -7.91 -16.39 4.58
C LEU A 49 -8.82 -15.42 5.33
N ARG A 50 -8.74 -15.45 6.65
CA ARG A 50 -9.56 -14.62 7.54
C ARG A 50 -8.77 -14.21 8.77
N GLY A 51 -9.10 -13.03 9.33
CA GLY A 51 -8.46 -12.54 10.54
C GLY A 51 -7.01 -12.11 10.31
N GLU A 52 -6.15 -12.41 11.27
CA GLU A 52 -4.75 -11.97 11.28
C GLU A 52 -3.93 -12.62 10.14
N VAL A 53 -3.06 -11.82 9.53
CA VAL A 53 -2.15 -12.30 8.48
C VAL A 53 -1.10 -13.21 9.08
N ASN A 54 -1.10 -14.47 8.66
CA ASN A 54 -0.11 -15.46 9.03
C ASN A 54 1.13 -15.36 8.13
N GLU A 55 2.34 -15.42 8.72
CA GLU A 55 3.61 -15.28 8.00
C GLU A 55 3.79 -16.35 6.90
N GLU A 56 3.42 -17.60 7.18
CA GLU A 56 3.55 -18.69 6.21
C GLU A 56 2.60 -18.50 5.02
N GLN A 57 1.34 -18.13 5.27
CA GLN A 57 0.36 -17.84 4.23
C GLN A 57 0.79 -16.65 3.36
N PHE A 58 1.33 -15.60 4.00
CA PHE A 58 1.88 -14.45 3.31
C PHE A 58 3.08 -14.84 2.42
N ALA A 59 4.01 -15.61 2.95
CA ALA A 59 5.19 -16.09 2.22
C ALA A 59 4.78 -16.94 1.01
N ARG A 60 3.87 -17.89 1.18
CA ARG A 60 3.36 -18.74 0.08
C ARG A 60 2.71 -17.92 -1.03
N LEU A 61 1.82 -16.99 -0.70
CA LEU A 61 1.21 -16.11 -1.70
C LEU A 61 2.25 -15.23 -2.40
N SER A 62 3.27 -14.75 -1.67
CA SER A 62 4.38 -14.00 -2.27
C SER A 62 5.16 -14.81 -3.30
N GLU A 63 5.22 -16.11 -3.13
CA GLU A 63 5.85 -17.07 -4.05
C GLU A 63 4.89 -17.56 -5.16
N GLY A 64 3.65 -17.06 -5.18
CA GLY A 64 2.63 -17.50 -6.14
C GLY A 64 2.08 -18.89 -5.86
N GLN A 65 2.06 -19.29 -4.60
CA GLN A 65 1.57 -20.60 -4.12
C GLN A 65 0.25 -20.43 -3.36
N HIS A 66 -0.53 -21.50 -3.34
CA HIS A 66 -1.74 -21.58 -2.55
C HIS A 66 -1.41 -21.47 -1.04
N PRO A 67 -2.07 -20.56 -0.30
CA PRO A 67 -1.66 -20.22 1.06
C PRO A 67 -1.76 -21.37 2.06
N GLN A 68 -2.63 -22.34 1.81
CA GLN A 68 -2.80 -23.49 2.70
C GLN A 68 -2.05 -24.74 2.22
N THR A 69 -2.11 -25.05 0.90
CA THR A 69 -1.54 -26.32 0.38
C THR A 69 -0.11 -26.17 -0.12
N GLY A 70 0.34 -24.94 -0.45
CA GLY A 70 1.65 -24.71 -1.08
C GLY A 70 1.73 -25.07 -2.56
N GLU A 71 0.61 -25.51 -3.18
CA GLU A 71 0.56 -25.80 -4.61
C GLU A 71 0.77 -24.52 -5.43
N ALA A 72 1.46 -24.65 -6.57
CA ALA A 72 1.72 -23.52 -7.45
C ALA A 72 0.42 -23.01 -8.10
N LEU A 73 0.07 -21.75 -7.84
CA LEU A 73 -1.06 -21.04 -8.46
C LEU A 73 -0.71 -20.41 -9.79
N ILE A 74 0.52 -19.91 -9.92
CA ILE A 74 1.03 -19.26 -11.12
C ILE A 74 2.43 -19.76 -11.43
N ARG A 75 2.85 -19.61 -12.69
CA ARG A 75 4.21 -19.99 -13.09
C ARG A 75 5.21 -19.06 -12.42
N ARG A 76 6.09 -19.63 -11.61
CA ARG A 76 7.20 -18.90 -11.00
C ARG A 76 8.23 -18.51 -12.06
N GLN A 77 8.60 -17.24 -12.11
CA GLN A 77 9.73 -16.78 -12.89
C GLN A 77 10.98 -16.82 -12.00
N GLN A 78 12.02 -17.47 -12.50
CA GLN A 78 13.33 -17.43 -11.85
C GLN A 78 14.10 -16.22 -12.38
N ALA A 79 14.85 -15.56 -11.49
CA ALA A 79 15.79 -14.53 -11.91
C ALA A 79 16.83 -15.16 -12.86
N HIS A 80 17.03 -14.56 -14.01
CA HIS A 80 18.10 -14.93 -14.95
C HIS A 80 18.71 -13.65 -15.51
N GLU A 81 20.01 -13.73 -15.80
CA GLU A 81 20.72 -12.66 -16.46
C GLU A 81 20.76 -12.97 -17.96
N TYR A 82 20.52 -11.97 -18.77
CA TYR A 82 20.69 -12.07 -20.23
C TYR A 82 21.32 -10.79 -20.74
N ILE A 83 22.01 -10.89 -21.89
CA ILE A 83 22.57 -9.74 -22.59
C ILE A 83 21.50 -9.22 -23.54
N ASN A 84 21.15 -7.93 -23.43
CA ASN A 84 20.21 -7.27 -24.31
C ASN A 84 20.84 -6.96 -25.69
N GLU A 85 20.03 -6.45 -26.63
CA GLU A 85 20.48 -6.08 -27.98
C GLU A 85 21.56 -4.99 -28.00
N HIS A 86 21.77 -4.29 -26.87
CA HIS A 86 22.80 -3.27 -26.69
C HIS A 86 24.07 -3.79 -26.01
N GLY A 87 24.16 -5.10 -25.76
CA GLY A 87 25.32 -5.73 -25.09
C GLY A 87 25.36 -5.51 -23.57
N GLU A 88 24.28 -5.02 -22.96
CA GLU A 88 24.20 -4.80 -21.52
C GLU A 88 23.66 -6.04 -20.81
N THR A 89 24.27 -6.40 -19.67
CA THR A 89 23.74 -7.47 -18.82
C THR A 89 22.48 -6.99 -18.13
N VAL A 90 21.34 -7.53 -18.53
CA VAL A 90 20.03 -7.26 -17.92
C VAL A 90 19.66 -8.42 -17.00
N ARG A 91 19.42 -8.11 -15.74
CA ARG A 91 18.87 -9.09 -14.79
C ARG A 91 17.35 -9.10 -14.89
N ALA A 92 16.78 -10.20 -15.39
CA ALA A 92 15.36 -10.39 -15.36
C ALA A 92 14.87 -10.47 -13.91
N MET A 93 13.73 -9.84 -13.62
CA MET A 93 13.17 -9.81 -12.27
C MET A 93 12.88 -11.21 -11.74
N GLU A 94 13.19 -11.40 -10.46
CA GLU A 94 12.64 -12.48 -9.67
C GLU A 94 11.11 -12.51 -9.75
N HIS A 95 10.53 -13.63 -9.32
CA HIS A 95 9.08 -13.76 -9.24
C HIS A 95 8.42 -12.53 -8.60
N ARG A 96 7.47 -11.95 -9.32
CA ARG A 96 6.70 -10.81 -8.84
C ARG A 96 5.68 -11.27 -7.81
N ALA A 97 5.88 -10.90 -6.56
CA ALA A 97 4.94 -11.19 -5.49
C ALA A 97 3.64 -10.39 -5.60
N GLY A 98 3.75 -9.11 -5.98
CA GLY A 98 2.61 -8.21 -6.05
C GLY A 98 2.99 -6.73 -6.04
N TRP A 99 2.12 -5.91 -5.48
CA TRP A 99 2.27 -4.46 -5.36
C TRP A 99 1.85 -4.01 -3.95
N ASP A 100 2.50 -3.00 -3.43
CA ASP A 100 2.07 -2.31 -2.22
C ASP A 100 1.23 -1.08 -2.59
N ALA A 101 -0.03 -1.11 -2.17
CA ALA A 101 -0.97 0.00 -2.24
C ALA A 101 -1.01 0.71 -0.89
N THR A 102 -0.30 1.84 -0.76
CA THR A 102 -0.25 2.59 0.49
C THR A 102 -1.33 3.66 0.54
N PHE A 103 -2.25 3.54 1.48
CA PHE A 103 -3.29 4.53 1.77
C PHE A 103 -2.86 5.40 2.95
N SER A 104 -2.56 6.67 2.72
CA SER A 104 -2.19 7.62 3.76
C SER A 104 -3.33 8.57 4.08
N ALA A 105 -3.73 8.63 5.33
CA ALA A 105 -4.71 9.60 5.82
C ALA A 105 -4.16 11.03 5.72
N PRO A 106 -5.02 12.05 5.56
CA PRO A 106 -4.64 13.44 5.71
C PRO A 106 -4.04 13.73 7.08
N LYS A 107 -3.24 14.80 7.18
CA LYS A 107 -2.52 15.08 8.43
C LYS A 107 -3.46 15.42 9.59
N SER A 108 -4.49 16.22 9.37
CA SER A 108 -5.48 16.53 10.40
C SER A 108 -6.19 15.27 10.91
N VAL A 109 -6.52 14.34 10.02
CA VAL A 109 -7.12 13.04 10.35
C VAL A 109 -6.15 12.19 11.19
N SER A 110 -4.88 12.11 10.80
CA SER A 110 -3.85 11.39 11.57
C SER A 110 -3.67 11.97 12.97
N LEU A 111 -3.62 13.31 13.09
CA LEU A 111 -3.50 13.99 14.38
C LEU A 111 -4.73 13.74 15.26
N THR A 112 -5.94 13.85 14.72
CA THR A 112 -7.17 13.58 15.48
C THR A 112 -7.22 12.14 15.98
N ALA A 113 -6.89 11.17 15.12
CA ALA A 113 -6.92 9.77 15.48
C ALA A 113 -5.82 9.37 16.48
N LEU A 114 -4.59 9.84 16.29
CA LEU A 114 -3.41 9.32 17.00
C LEU A 114 -3.01 10.19 18.19
N VAL A 115 -3.06 11.50 18.05
CA VAL A 115 -2.73 12.45 19.12
C VAL A 115 -3.97 12.83 19.92
N GLY A 116 -5.09 13.06 19.23
CA GLY A 116 -6.39 13.32 19.87
C GLY A 116 -7.04 12.07 20.47
N GLY A 117 -6.56 10.88 20.12
CA GLY A 117 -7.04 9.60 20.67
C GLY A 117 -8.44 9.18 20.20
N ASP A 118 -8.99 9.77 19.12
CA ASP A 118 -10.30 9.38 18.62
C ASP A 118 -10.22 8.14 17.72
N ASN A 119 -10.39 6.97 18.33
CA ASN A 119 -10.39 5.69 17.62
C ASN A 119 -11.48 5.57 16.56
N ARG A 120 -12.58 6.32 16.62
CA ARG A 120 -13.63 6.32 15.59
C ARG A 120 -13.11 6.88 14.27
N VAL A 121 -12.19 7.85 14.32
CA VAL A 121 -11.50 8.39 13.15
C VAL A 121 -10.55 7.36 12.54
N ARG A 122 -9.92 6.54 13.39
CA ARG A 122 -9.09 5.42 12.95
C ARG A 122 -9.91 4.36 12.22
N GLU A 123 -11.10 4.02 12.76
CA GLU A 123 -12.04 3.11 12.09
C GLU A 123 -12.57 3.70 10.77
N ALA A 124 -12.82 5.01 10.72
CA ALA A 124 -13.20 5.69 9.47
C ALA A 124 -12.14 5.54 8.38
N HIS A 125 -10.84 5.60 8.74
CA HIS A 125 -9.74 5.32 7.81
C HIS A 125 -9.76 3.88 7.31
N ARG A 126 -9.87 2.89 8.22
CA ARG A 126 -9.89 1.45 7.88
C ARG A 126 -11.01 1.11 6.93
N GLU A 127 -12.22 1.59 7.23
CA GLU A 127 -13.39 1.35 6.39
C GLU A 127 -13.24 2.00 5.02
N SER A 128 -12.71 3.23 4.95
CA SER A 128 -12.44 3.91 3.68
C SER A 128 -11.40 3.18 2.83
N VAL A 129 -10.38 2.58 3.45
CA VAL A 129 -9.40 1.73 2.77
C VAL A 129 -10.07 0.47 2.25
N ARG A 130 -10.91 -0.19 3.07
CA ARG A 130 -11.64 -1.39 2.68
C ARG A 130 -12.50 -1.15 1.44
N VAL A 131 -13.32 -0.10 1.46
CA VAL A 131 -14.20 0.24 0.33
C VAL A 131 -13.39 0.56 -0.93
N ALA A 132 -12.30 1.32 -0.81
CA ALA A 132 -11.46 1.67 -1.96
C ALA A 132 -10.79 0.43 -2.58
N LEU A 133 -10.37 -0.53 -1.77
CA LEU A 133 -9.80 -1.80 -2.26
C LEU A 133 -10.86 -2.67 -2.93
N ASP A 134 -12.08 -2.78 -2.36
CA ASP A 134 -13.20 -3.51 -2.96
C ASP A 134 -13.57 -2.92 -4.34
N GLU A 135 -13.56 -1.58 -4.48
CA GLU A 135 -13.78 -0.94 -5.77
C GLU A 135 -12.64 -1.20 -6.77
N MET A 136 -11.39 -1.20 -6.34
CA MET A 136 -10.25 -1.54 -7.21
C MET A 136 -10.30 -3.00 -7.66
N GLU A 137 -10.71 -3.92 -6.79
CA GLU A 137 -10.79 -5.35 -7.07
C GLU A 137 -11.64 -5.66 -8.30
N ARG A 138 -12.71 -4.91 -8.52
CA ARG A 138 -13.60 -5.05 -9.68
C ARG A 138 -12.89 -4.90 -11.03
N TYR A 139 -11.74 -4.23 -11.03
CA TYR A 139 -10.90 -4.01 -12.22
C TYR A 139 -9.71 -4.97 -12.31
N ALA A 140 -9.60 -5.94 -11.38
CA ALA A 140 -8.59 -6.97 -11.47
C ALA A 140 -8.72 -7.75 -12.78
N GLN A 141 -7.61 -7.93 -13.49
CA GLN A 141 -7.59 -8.57 -14.81
C GLN A 141 -6.47 -9.58 -14.92
N ALA A 142 -6.68 -10.56 -15.81
CA ALA A 142 -5.66 -11.50 -16.25
C ALA A 142 -5.69 -11.72 -17.77
N ARG A 143 -4.56 -12.16 -18.33
CA ARG A 143 -4.52 -12.68 -19.70
C ARG A 143 -4.71 -14.19 -19.70
N ILE A 144 -5.65 -14.66 -20.52
CA ILE A 144 -5.93 -16.07 -20.72
C ILE A 144 -5.32 -16.49 -22.05
N GLY A 145 -4.03 -16.90 -22.00
CA GLY A 145 -3.23 -17.29 -23.18
C GLY A 145 -2.44 -16.14 -23.80
N GLY A 146 -1.17 -16.37 -24.03
CA GLY A 146 -0.20 -15.56 -24.79
C GLY A 146 -0.47 -14.05 -24.88
N ASN A 147 -0.70 -13.57 -26.10
CA ASN A 147 -0.99 -12.17 -26.42
C ASN A 147 -2.49 -11.83 -26.38
N ALA A 148 -3.35 -12.68 -25.80
CA ALA A 148 -4.77 -12.42 -25.70
C ALA A 148 -5.06 -11.13 -24.92
N VAL A 149 -6.20 -10.51 -25.22
CA VAL A 149 -6.70 -9.35 -24.47
C VAL A 149 -6.95 -9.76 -23.02
N ALA A 150 -6.57 -8.90 -22.08
CA ALA A 150 -6.83 -9.12 -20.67
C ALA A 150 -8.34 -9.16 -20.40
N GLN A 151 -8.76 -10.07 -19.55
CA GLN A 151 -10.15 -10.24 -19.12
C GLN A 151 -10.29 -9.84 -17.66
N THR A 152 -11.40 -9.23 -17.32
CA THR A 152 -11.73 -8.89 -15.93
C THR A 152 -12.01 -10.17 -15.14
N THR A 153 -11.31 -10.33 -14.03
CA THR A 153 -11.47 -11.45 -13.10
C THR A 153 -12.20 -11.04 -11.84
N GLY A 154 -12.05 -9.78 -11.41
CA GLY A 154 -12.71 -9.22 -10.23
C GLY A 154 -12.36 -9.92 -8.92
N ALA A 155 -11.20 -10.58 -8.84
CA ALA A 155 -10.79 -11.31 -7.67
C ALA A 155 -9.29 -11.18 -7.41
N TRP A 156 -8.92 -10.86 -6.17
CA TRP A 156 -7.55 -10.84 -5.67
C TRP A 156 -7.43 -11.24 -4.20
N ALA A 157 -6.22 -11.39 -3.71
CA ALA A 157 -5.92 -11.50 -2.29
C ALA A 157 -5.05 -10.33 -1.87
N VAL A 158 -5.40 -9.70 -0.74
CA VAL A 158 -4.70 -8.53 -0.19
C VAL A 158 -4.43 -8.76 1.29
N ALA A 159 -3.21 -8.46 1.72
CA ALA A 159 -2.84 -8.35 3.14
C ALA A 159 -2.67 -6.87 3.50
N LYS A 160 -3.45 -6.38 4.47
CA LYS A 160 -3.42 -4.99 4.94
C LYS A 160 -2.67 -4.89 6.25
N PHE A 161 -1.86 -3.85 6.42
CA PHE A 161 -1.13 -3.54 7.65
C PHE A 161 -1.26 -2.05 7.94
N GLU A 162 -1.81 -1.72 9.11
CA GLU A 162 -2.00 -0.34 9.53
C GLU A 162 -0.83 0.12 10.39
N HIS A 163 -0.35 1.33 10.14
CA HIS A 163 0.73 1.98 10.88
C HIS A 163 0.32 3.38 11.32
N ASP A 164 0.91 3.86 12.41
CA ASP A 164 0.56 5.11 13.06
C ASP A 164 1.64 6.20 12.96
N SER A 165 2.82 5.88 12.45
CA SER A 165 3.92 6.85 12.37
C SER A 165 4.57 6.88 10.98
N SER A 166 5.08 8.05 10.60
CA SER A 166 5.94 8.17 9.42
C SER A 166 7.36 7.69 9.78
N ARG A 167 8.17 7.41 8.75
CA ARG A 167 9.59 7.16 8.98
C ARG A 167 10.23 8.33 9.71
N PRO A 168 11.11 8.07 10.70
CA PRO A 168 11.77 9.11 11.44
C PRO A 168 12.56 10.07 10.55
N VAL A 169 12.53 11.34 10.90
CA VAL A 169 13.40 12.39 10.40
C VAL A 169 14.10 12.99 11.61
N ASP A 170 15.43 12.93 11.64
CA ASP A 170 16.25 13.36 12.77
C ASP A 170 15.81 12.73 14.12
N GLY A 171 15.45 11.45 14.08
CA GLY A 171 14.99 10.69 15.24
C GLY A 171 13.53 10.90 15.64
N TYR A 172 12.80 11.79 14.97
CA TYR A 172 11.38 12.04 15.22
C TYR A 172 10.46 11.33 14.22
N ALA A 173 9.64 10.40 14.72
CA ALA A 173 8.60 9.72 13.97
C ALA A 173 7.28 10.49 14.11
N ALA A 174 6.89 11.24 13.09
CA ALA A 174 5.67 12.04 13.13
C ALA A 174 4.39 11.17 13.02
N PRO A 175 3.28 11.56 13.70
CA PRO A 175 2.01 10.84 13.61
C PRO A 175 1.51 10.84 12.17
N GLN A 176 1.33 9.64 11.60
CA GLN A 176 0.87 9.44 10.24
C GLN A 176 0.12 8.13 10.12
N LEU A 177 -1.19 8.21 10.22
CA LEU A 177 -2.06 7.05 10.01
C LEU A 177 -2.01 6.63 8.55
N HIS A 178 -1.60 5.40 8.30
CA HIS A 178 -1.55 4.85 6.95
C HIS A 178 -1.69 3.33 6.96
N THR A 179 -2.12 2.79 5.82
CA THR A 179 -2.28 1.35 5.63
C THR A 179 -1.52 0.91 4.39
N HIS A 180 -0.63 -0.04 4.56
CA HIS A 180 -0.04 -0.81 3.48
C HIS A 180 -0.98 -1.95 3.10
N ALA A 181 -1.31 -2.06 1.82
CA ALA A 181 -2.13 -3.13 1.27
C ALA A 181 -1.33 -3.88 0.20
N VAL A 182 -0.79 -5.04 0.56
CA VAL A 182 -0.02 -5.89 -0.36
C VAL A 182 -1.00 -6.68 -1.23
N ILE A 183 -1.15 -6.26 -2.48
CA ILE A 183 -1.96 -6.94 -3.50
C ILE A 183 -1.10 -8.02 -4.13
N PHE A 184 -1.44 -9.30 -3.89
CA PHE A 184 -0.67 -10.42 -4.43
C PHE A 184 -0.89 -10.59 -5.93
N ASN A 185 0.15 -11.01 -6.64
CA ASN A 185 0.14 -11.20 -8.10
C ASN A 185 -0.57 -12.49 -8.53
N VAL A 186 -1.76 -12.72 -8.00
CA VAL A 186 -2.59 -13.88 -8.33
C VAL A 186 -4.04 -13.45 -8.44
N THR A 187 -4.73 -14.00 -9.43
CA THR A 187 -6.18 -13.86 -9.62
C THR A 187 -6.75 -15.16 -10.18
N GLU A 188 -8.05 -15.32 -10.13
CA GLU A 188 -8.75 -16.51 -10.63
C GLU A 188 -9.79 -16.11 -11.67
N THR A 189 -9.79 -16.82 -12.79
CA THR A 189 -10.79 -16.64 -13.85
C THR A 189 -12.13 -17.26 -13.47
N ALA A 190 -13.18 -16.95 -14.23
CA ALA A 190 -14.51 -17.54 -14.01
C ALA A 190 -14.51 -19.08 -14.13
N GLU A 191 -13.56 -19.66 -14.87
CA GLU A 191 -13.39 -21.11 -15.00
C GLU A 191 -12.54 -21.74 -13.87
N GLY A 192 -12.20 -20.99 -12.83
CA GLY A 192 -11.40 -21.46 -11.70
C GLY A 192 -9.90 -21.60 -12.00
N LYS A 193 -9.40 -20.98 -13.08
CA LYS A 193 -7.97 -21.03 -13.44
C LYS A 193 -7.23 -19.85 -12.85
N THR A 194 -6.19 -20.12 -12.09
CA THR A 194 -5.33 -19.08 -11.51
C THR A 194 -4.38 -18.49 -12.57
N ARG A 195 -4.15 -17.18 -12.49
CA ARG A 195 -3.31 -16.39 -13.40
C ARG A 195 -2.62 -15.26 -12.64
N SER A 196 -1.54 -14.74 -13.22
CA SER A 196 -0.93 -13.49 -12.76
C SER A 196 -1.81 -12.29 -13.09
N LEU A 197 -1.89 -11.33 -12.16
CA LEU A 197 -2.58 -10.06 -12.35
C LEU A 197 -1.91 -9.20 -13.44
N GLN A 198 -2.72 -8.47 -14.19
CA GLN A 198 -2.27 -7.43 -15.10
C GLN A 198 -2.11 -6.10 -14.36
N ALA A 199 -0.86 -5.64 -14.23
CA ALA A 199 -0.54 -4.41 -13.49
C ALA A 199 -1.18 -3.14 -14.08
N GLN A 200 -1.43 -3.11 -15.39
CA GLN A 200 -1.88 -1.89 -16.07
C GLN A 200 -3.16 -1.32 -15.48
N GLU A 201 -4.14 -2.16 -15.18
CA GLU A 201 -5.42 -1.72 -14.62
C GLU A 201 -5.28 -1.24 -13.16
N LEU A 202 -4.37 -1.83 -12.37
CA LEU A 202 -4.08 -1.34 -11.02
C LEU A 202 -3.61 0.12 -11.05
N TYR A 203 -2.71 0.46 -11.97
CA TYR A 203 -2.22 1.85 -12.09
C TYR A 203 -3.28 2.79 -12.66
N LYS A 204 -4.12 2.34 -13.60
CA LYS A 204 -5.21 3.16 -14.16
C LYS A 204 -6.28 3.47 -13.12
N THR A 205 -6.59 2.51 -12.24
CA THR A 205 -7.61 2.68 -11.21
C THR A 205 -7.12 3.45 -9.97
N GLN A 206 -5.83 3.73 -9.85
CA GLN A 206 -5.26 4.41 -8.67
C GLN A 206 -5.93 5.75 -8.37
N GLN A 207 -6.18 6.58 -9.37
CA GLN A 207 -6.83 7.88 -9.16
C GLN A 207 -8.30 7.73 -8.76
N TYR A 208 -9.01 6.79 -9.36
CA TYR A 208 -10.38 6.45 -9.00
C TYR A 208 -10.46 5.97 -7.56
N ALA A 209 -9.64 4.99 -7.17
CA ALA A 209 -9.59 4.50 -5.80
C ALA A 209 -9.18 5.58 -4.78
N THR A 210 -8.30 6.52 -5.17
CA THR A 210 -8.01 7.69 -4.34
C THR A 210 -9.24 8.54 -4.11
N ALA A 211 -10.07 8.75 -5.14
CA ALA A 211 -11.31 9.52 -5.01
C ALA A 211 -12.34 8.79 -4.14
N VAL A 212 -12.50 7.48 -4.31
CA VAL A 212 -13.36 6.64 -3.46
C VAL A 212 -12.92 6.73 -1.99
N TYR A 213 -11.66 6.45 -1.70
CA TYR A 213 -11.10 6.56 -0.35
C TYR A 213 -11.38 7.92 0.30
N ARG A 214 -11.16 9.02 -0.45
CA ARG A 214 -11.38 10.38 0.07
C ARG A 214 -12.85 10.67 0.33
N SER A 215 -13.72 10.21 -0.56
CA SER A 215 -15.17 10.39 -0.44
C SER A 215 -15.73 9.65 0.77
N GLU A 216 -15.34 8.39 0.94
CA GLU A 216 -15.73 7.57 2.08
C GLU A 216 -15.19 8.16 3.40
N LEU A 217 -13.92 8.56 3.43
CA LEU A 217 -13.34 9.18 4.60
C LEU A 217 -14.07 10.47 4.98
N ALA A 218 -14.35 11.36 4.01
CA ALA A 218 -15.10 12.59 4.26
C ALA A 218 -16.49 12.29 4.84
N ALA A 219 -17.22 11.33 4.24
CA ALA A 219 -18.55 10.95 4.70
C ALA A 219 -18.54 10.36 6.13
N HIS A 220 -17.53 9.53 6.44
CA HIS A 220 -17.35 8.99 7.79
C HIS A 220 -17.05 10.09 8.82
N LEU A 221 -16.12 11.00 8.51
CA LEU A 221 -15.77 12.11 9.40
C LEU A 221 -16.99 13.02 9.68
N GLN A 222 -17.77 13.33 8.64
CA GLN A 222 -19.01 14.12 8.79
C GLN A 222 -20.05 13.41 9.67
N ARG A 223 -20.23 12.10 9.51
CA ARG A 223 -21.12 11.29 10.37
C ARG A 223 -20.67 11.25 11.83
N LEU A 224 -19.35 11.37 12.08
CA LEU A 224 -18.80 11.49 13.42
C LEU A 224 -18.95 12.90 14.03
N GLY A 225 -19.47 13.87 13.26
CA GLY A 225 -19.71 15.25 13.70
C GLY A 225 -18.57 16.22 13.42
N TYR A 226 -17.54 15.80 12.66
CA TYR A 226 -16.46 16.70 12.28
C TYR A 226 -16.85 17.59 11.10
N GLU A 227 -16.49 18.88 11.18
CA GLU A 227 -16.49 19.74 10.00
C GLU A 227 -15.30 19.36 9.11
N VAL A 228 -15.61 19.08 7.84
CA VAL A 228 -14.63 18.66 6.84
C VAL A 228 -14.47 19.74 5.78
N GLU A 229 -13.24 20.12 5.50
CA GLU A 229 -12.90 21.03 4.42
C GLU A 229 -12.04 20.33 3.37
N ARG A 230 -11.97 20.94 2.18
CA ARG A 230 -11.16 20.43 1.08
C ARG A 230 -9.74 20.97 1.17
N GLY A 231 -8.76 20.11 1.41
CA GLY A 231 -7.35 20.46 1.38
C GLY A 231 -6.82 20.78 -0.04
N ALA A 232 -5.60 21.29 -0.11
CA ALA A 232 -4.98 21.80 -1.34
C ALA A 232 -4.90 20.77 -2.49
N HIS A 233 -4.85 19.48 -2.16
CA HIS A 233 -4.82 18.38 -3.15
C HIS A 233 -6.15 17.61 -3.23
N GLY A 234 -7.24 18.20 -2.74
CA GLY A 234 -8.57 17.61 -2.75
C GLY A 234 -8.80 16.52 -1.69
N GLN A 235 -7.90 16.36 -0.73
CA GLN A 235 -8.09 15.48 0.41
C GLN A 235 -9.06 16.10 1.43
N PRO A 236 -9.85 15.28 2.16
CA PRO A 236 -10.67 15.77 3.26
C PRO A 236 -9.79 16.08 4.47
N GLU A 237 -9.80 17.32 4.93
CA GLU A 237 -9.14 17.73 6.17
C GLU A 237 -10.19 18.03 7.25
N ILE A 238 -9.92 17.68 8.48
CA ILE A 238 -10.73 18.09 9.63
C ILE A 238 -10.43 19.57 9.89
N LYS A 239 -11.47 20.40 9.89
CA LYS A 239 -11.36 21.84 10.14
C LYS A 239 -10.91 22.14 11.58
N GLY A 240 -10.19 23.25 11.74
CA GLY A 240 -9.72 23.70 13.05
C GLY A 240 -8.21 23.54 13.27
N TYR A 241 -7.51 22.85 12.38
CA TYR A 241 -6.05 22.80 12.41
C TYR A 241 -5.45 23.97 11.60
N THR A 242 -4.50 24.70 12.20
CA THR A 242 -3.77 25.71 11.44
C THR A 242 -2.77 25.06 10.50
N ARG A 243 -2.47 25.77 9.39
CA ARG A 243 -1.52 25.26 8.40
C ARG A 243 -0.12 25.09 9.00
N GLU A 244 0.30 26.04 9.84
CA GLU A 244 1.59 25.96 10.51
C GLU A 244 1.70 24.69 11.39
N TYR A 245 0.63 24.34 12.11
CA TYR A 245 0.62 23.14 12.94
C TYR A 245 0.67 21.85 12.10
N LEU A 246 -0.08 21.80 10.98
CA LEU A 246 -0.05 20.65 10.06
C LEU A 246 1.34 20.49 9.41
N ASP A 247 1.95 21.59 8.99
CA ASP A 247 3.28 21.58 8.38
C ASP A 247 4.37 21.21 9.40
N ALA A 248 4.35 21.76 10.63
CA ALA A 248 5.25 21.39 11.70
C ALA A 248 5.15 19.90 12.09
N SER A 249 3.93 19.33 11.99
CA SER A 249 3.68 17.90 12.21
C SER A 249 4.05 17.00 11.02
N SER A 250 4.66 17.54 9.97
CA SER A 250 4.93 16.82 8.72
C SER A 250 6.39 16.90 8.26
N PRO A 251 7.39 16.63 9.12
CA PRO A 251 8.82 16.81 8.79
C PRO A 251 9.25 15.98 7.58
N ARG A 252 8.69 14.79 7.39
CA ARG A 252 8.98 13.95 6.23
C ARG A 252 8.53 14.58 4.93
N ARG A 253 7.38 15.24 4.92
CA ARG A 253 6.89 15.97 3.75
C ARG A 253 7.82 17.14 3.42
N GLN A 254 8.23 17.91 4.41
CA GLN A 254 9.18 19.01 4.25
C GLN A 254 10.51 18.53 3.67
N GLN A 255 11.04 17.41 4.16
CA GLN A 255 12.27 16.79 3.63
C GLN A 255 12.13 16.41 2.14
N ILE A 256 10.98 15.85 1.74
CA ILE A 256 10.72 15.48 0.34
C ILE A 256 10.58 16.74 -0.53
N GLU A 257 9.85 17.75 -0.06
CA GLU A 257 9.64 19.02 -0.79
C GLU A 257 10.97 19.77 -0.98
N ALA A 258 11.79 19.87 0.05
CA ALA A 258 13.13 20.46 -0.03
C ALA A 258 14.01 19.74 -1.07
N ARG A 259 13.96 18.40 -1.08
CA ARG A 259 14.71 17.61 -2.07
C ARG A 259 14.22 17.79 -3.50
N LEU A 260 12.92 17.97 -3.70
CA LEU A 260 12.33 18.24 -5.01
C LEU A 260 12.76 19.64 -5.51
N GLU A 261 12.78 20.61 -4.62
CA GLU A 261 13.20 21.99 -4.92
C GLU A 261 14.67 22.05 -5.33
N GLU A 262 15.56 21.39 -4.57
CA GLU A 262 16.98 21.23 -4.91
C GLU A 262 17.19 20.63 -6.32
N GLN A 263 16.32 19.72 -6.74
CA GLN A 263 16.41 19.03 -8.02
C GLN A 263 15.67 19.75 -9.16
N GLY A 264 14.98 20.84 -8.89
CA GLY A 264 14.12 21.54 -9.86
C GLY A 264 13.00 20.66 -10.40
N ARG A 265 12.57 19.63 -9.64
CA ARG A 265 11.57 18.63 -10.06
C ARG A 265 10.23 18.90 -9.39
N ARG A 266 9.14 18.59 -10.11
CA ARG A 266 7.77 18.74 -9.62
C ARG A 266 6.93 17.52 -9.97
N GLY A 267 5.83 17.30 -9.21
CA GLY A 267 4.84 16.27 -9.48
C GLY A 267 4.99 15.00 -8.63
N ALA A 268 3.91 14.21 -8.58
CA ALA A 268 3.78 13.04 -7.70
C ALA A 268 4.84 11.95 -7.95
N GLY A 269 5.21 11.71 -9.21
CA GLY A 269 6.25 10.74 -9.55
C GLY A 269 7.64 11.17 -9.08
N ALA A 270 7.96 12.47 -9.17
CA ALA A 270 9.22 13.00 -8.65
C ALA A 270 9.25 12.95 -7.11
N ALA A 271 8.12 13.23 -6.44
CA ALA A 271 7.98 13.12 -5.00
C ALA A 271 8.19 11.68 -4.51
N GLN A 272 7.68 10.69 -5.23
CA GLN A 272 7.88 9.28 -4.91
C GLN A 272 9.36 8.87 -5.03
N ILE A 273 10.07 9.35 -6.06
CA ILE A 273 11.50 9.12 -6.23
C ILE A 273 12.30 9.83 -5.13
N ALA A 274 11.96 11.07 -4.79
CA ALA A 274 12.60 11.82 -3.72
C ALA A 274 12.38 11.13 -2.36
N ALA A 275 11.17 10.67 -2.07
CA ALA A 275 10.85 9.90 -0.86
C ALA A 275 11.67 8.61 -0.74
N HIS A 276 11.97 7.97 -1.86
CA HIS A 276 12.82 6.77 -1.87
C HIS A 276 14.30 7.10 -1.64
N ARG A 277 14.80 8.20 -2.23
CA ARG A 277 16.21 8.61 -2.14
C ARG A 277 16.59 9.30 -0.83
N THR A 278 15.63 9.84 -0.12
CA THR A 278 15.81 10.42 1.23
C THR A 278 15.66 9.38 2.34
N ARG A 279 15.69 8.09 2.00
CA ARG A 279 15.79 7.00 2.97
C ARG A 279 17.16 7.04 3.61
N ASP A 280 17.20 7.13 4.93
CA ASP A 280 18.44 7.07 5.69
C ASP A 280 19.07 5.67 5.50
N PRO A 281 20.33 5.53 5.02
CA PRO A 281 20.96 4.24 4.82
C PRO A 281 21.12 3.41 6.10
N GLY A 282 20.98 4.05 7.27
CA GLY A 282 21.13 3.43 8.59
C GLY A 282 19.88 2.74 9.14
N SER A 283 18.69 2.99 8.59
CA SER A 283 17.43 2.42 9.13
C SER A 283 17.17 0.96 8.74
N GLY A 284 18.06 0.33 8.00
CA GLY A 284 17.96 -1.06 7.55
C GLY A 284 19.05 -2.01 8.07
N ARG A 285 19.89 -1.57 9.02
CA ARG A 285 20.96 -2.39 9.60
C ARG A 285 20.95 -2.26 11.12
N THR A 286 20.14 -3.03 11.78
CA THR A 286 20.40 -3.66 13.09
C THR A 286 19.43 -4.80 13.29
#